data_aa53142545bb98bd14485901ad134f36
#
_entry.id   aa53142545bb98bd14485901ad134f36
#
_cell.length_a   1.000
_cell.length_b   1.000
_cell.length_c   1.000
_cell.angle_alpha   90.00
_cell.angle_beta   90.00
_cell.angle_gamma   90.00
#
_symmetry.space_group_name_H-M   'P 1'
#
loop_
_entity.id
_entity.type
_entity.pdbx_description
1 polymer ?
#
loop_
_entity_poly.entity_id
_entity_poly.type
_entity_poly.pdbx_seq_one_letter_code
_entity_poly.pdbx_strand_id
1 'polypeptide(L)'
;MKSSGKFGFILLGVTVLIIAFIDLASDKQIDWSKTYDQRDKIPYGLYIIREELPEILGNQVQVEDFTSTNYDFLKTFLPEKEQSSLVYIVNGFYEGKEVTGELMKFVERGGEVFISANNFPHYLMDTLGIKQQFHYPYNFNEVINVEDRPFSLVDGKTAYYPDLEYPGLFCELDTINTQIIGYYGVEDKEIPNFIEIKRGKGRFLLHLGPLMFTNYYMLLKTENFIYGAAVLKLLSNKKIYWFDSTFKETEEAKTPLRVLLQNDGLRQGWYILLFGLILFLLFKSKREQKAVHVVEPEPNLSKEFARTIATLYYESGNPGNLIQKKVEYFLYDIRTHFQLDILQLEDEVFAKQLSLKTGVPLDECENLIELLLRYRKVRTSTDAELVALNKRIEDFKRKANML
;
A
#
# COMPACT_ATOMS: atom_id res chain seq x y z
N MET A 1 -30.79 8.05 11.51
CA MET A 1 -29.56 7.70 10.75
C MET A 1 -28.23 7.92 11.50
N LYS A 2 -28.18 7.82 12.82
CA LYS A 2 -26.93 7.93 13.65
C LYS A 2 -26.27 6.60 14.03
N SER A 3 -26.81 5.47 13.62
CA SER A 3 -26.35 4.12 14.03
C SER A 3 -25.22 3.54 13.14
N SER A 4 -25.11 3.96 11.88
CA SER A 4 -24.19 3.36 10.89
C SER A 4 -22.70 3.63 11.22
N GLY A 5 -22.37 4.76 11.83
CA GLY A 5 -20.99 5.07 12.19
C GLY A 5 -20.47 4.22 13.36
N LYS A 6 -21.30 4.00 14.36
CA LYS A 6 -20.93 3.19 15.54
C LYS A 6 -20.67 1.73 15.15
N PHE A 7 -21.48 1.18 14.25
CA PHE A 7 -21.30 -0.19 13.77
C PHE A 7 -19.97 -0.36 13.00
N GLY A 8 -19.58 0.63 12.19
CA GLY A 8 -18.28 0.62 11.50
C GLY A 8 -17.08 0.62 12.46
N PHE A 9 -17.14 1.42 13.54
CA PHE A 9 -16.07 1.44 14.55
C PHE A 9 -16.01 0.12 15.36
N ILE A 10 -17.16 -0.48 15.68
CA ILE A 10 -17.21 -1.78 16.36
C ILE A 10 -16.62 -2.86 15.44
N LEU A 11 -17.00 -2.89 14.16
CA LEU A 11 -16.47 -3.84 13.19
C LEU A 11 -14.95 -3.69 13.04
N LEU A 12 -14.45 -2.45 12.93
CA LEU A 12 -13.02 -2.18 12.88
C LEU A 12 -12.30 -2.69 14.14
N GLY A 13 -12.83 -2.40 15.33
CA GLY A 13 -12.28 -2.87 16.60
C GLY A 13 -12.23 -4.40 16.70
N VAL A 14 -13.31 -5.08 16.29
CA VAL A 14 -13.36 -6.55 16.25
C VAL A 14 -12.36 -7.10 15.24
N THR A 15 -12.22 -6.51 14.05
CA THR A 15 -11.23 -6.94 13.05
C THR A 15 -9.79 -6.80 13.56
N VAL A 16 -9.46 -5.68 14.21
CA VAL A 16 -8.14 -5.47 14.82
C VAL A 16 -7.87 -6.48 15.93
N LEU A 17 -8.87 -6.77 16.78
CA LEU A 17 -8.74 -7.79 17.84
C LEU A 17 -8.55 -9.20 17.26
N ILE A 18 -9.25 -9.55 16.19
CA ILE A 18 -9.10 -10.83 15.50
C ILE A 18 -7.68 -10.96 14.90
N ILE A 19 -7.19 -9.91 14.23
CA ILE A 19 -5.84 -9.91 13.66
C ILE A 19 -4.79 -10.03 14.76
N ALA A 20 -4.93 -9.28 15.86
CA ALA A 20 -4.01 -9.35 16.99
C ALA A 20 -4.05 -10.74 17.67
N PHE A 21 -5.22 -11.36 17.75
CA PHE A 21 -5.37 -12.70 18.30
C PHE A 21 -4.75 -13.77 17.40
N ILE A 22 -4.93 -13.66 16.08
CA ILE A 22 -4.30 -14.57 15.11
C ILE A 22 -2.78 -14.43 15.18
N ASP A 23 -2.25 -13.22 15.26
CA ASP A 23 -0.81 -12.96 15.37
C ASP A 23 -0.22 -13.51 16.67
N LEU A 24 -0.95 -13.36 17.78
CA LEU A 24 -0.55 -13.89 19.09
C LEU A 24 -0.62 -15.44 19.17
N ALA A 25 -1.55 -16.04 18.42
CA ALA A 25 -1.76 -17.49 18.36
C ALA A 25 -0.92 -18.18 17.29
N SER A 26 -0.31 -17.41 16.37
CA SER A 26 0.56 -17.95 15.32
C SER A 26 1.92 -18.32 15.92
N ASP A 27 2.33 -19.56 15.74
CA ASP A 27 3.71 -19.96 16.02
C ASP A 27 4.65 -19.10 15.17
N LYS A 28 5.62 -18.45 15.82
CA LYS A 28 6.64 -17.68 15.11
C LYS A 28 7.41 -18.64 14.21
N GLN A 29 7.27 -18.47 12.91
CA GLN A 29 8.06 -19.23 11.95
C GLN A 29 9.54 -18.94 12.20
N ILE A 30 10.36 -20.00 12.23
CA ILE A 30 11.81 -19.88 12.34
C ILE A 30 12.32 -19.16 11.10
N ASP A 31 13.09 -18.09 11.31
CA ASP A 31 13.73 -17.37 10.21
C ASP A 31 15.01 -18.12 9.79
N TRP A 32 14.97 -18.72 8.61
CA TRP A 32 16.08 -19.45 7.99
C TRP A 32 16.89 -18.57 7.03
N SER A 33 16.85 -17.27 7.15
CA SER A 33 17.66 -16.37 6.32
C SER A 33 19.16 -16.55 6.60
N LYS A 34 19.96 -16.60 5.53
CA LYS A 34 21.42 -16.75 5.62
C LYS A 34 22.07 -15.38 5.84
N THR A 35 21.95 -14.83 7.05
CA THR A 35 22.44 -13.49 7.37
C THR A 35 23.94 -13.43 7.60
N TYR A 36 24.53 -14.46 8.16
CA TYR A 36 25.93 -14.48 8.63
C TYR A 36 26.27 -13.28 9.54
N ASP A 37 25.25 -12.72 10.21
CA ASP A 37 25.44 -11.65 11.18
C ASP A 37 25.81 -12.26 12.53
N GLN A 38 26.87 -11.75 13.12
CA GLN A 38 27.40 -12.18 14.42
C GLN A 38 26.47 -11.86 15.61
N ARG A 39 25.46 -10.99 15.43
CA ARG A 39 24.46 -10.64 16.45
C ARG A 39 23.19 -11.48 16.34
N ASP A 40 23.00 -12.14 15.21
CA ASP A 40 21.77 -12.87 14.91
C ASP A 40 21.74 -14.23 15.60
N LYS A 41 20.69 -14.45 16.38
CA LYS A 41 20.38 -15.73 17.05
C LYS A 41 19.56 -16.70 16.22
N ILE A 42 19.22 -16.30 14.97
CA ILE A 42 18.55 -17.17 14.02
C ILE A 42 19.47 -18.34 13.59
N PRO A 43 18.93 -19.41 13.00
CA PRO A 43 19.72 -20.60 12.64
C PRO A 43 20.99 -20.30 11.83
N TYR A 44 20.92 -19.40 10.85
CA TYR A 44 22.06 -19.07 9.99
C TYR A 44 22.73 -17.72 10.34
N GLY A 45 22.59 -17.24 11.58
CA GLY A 45 23.42 -16.23 12.18
C GLY A 45 24.73 -16.83 12.74
N LEU A 46 25.65 -15.97 13.21
CA LEU A 46 26.97 -16.34 13.75
C LEU A 46 27.10 -16.07 15.26
N TYR A 47 25.99 -15.86 15.97
CA TYR A 47 26.01 -15.47 17.38
C TYR A 47 26.84 -16.43 18.26
N ILE A 48 26.63 -17.77 18.10
CA ILE A 48 27.30 -18.79 18.92
C ILE A 48 28.83 -18.72 18.74
N ILE A 49 29.30 -18.76 17.52
CA ILE A 49 30.74 -18.79 17.24
C ILE A 49 31.41 -17.47 17.65
N ARG A 50 30.68 -16.34 17.57
CA ARG A 50 31.17 -15.03 17.96
C ARG A 50 31.32 -14.90 19.49
N GLU A 51 30.34 -15.38 20.24
CA GLU A 51 30.39 -15.39 21.72
C GLU A 51 31.45 -16.33 22.27
N GLU A 52 31.58 -17.51 21.67
CA GLU A 52 32.57 -18.54 22.12
C GLU A 52 33.98 -18.26 21.62
N LEU A 53 34.20 -17.30 20.73
CA LEU A 53 35.49 -17.04 20.12
C LEU A 53 36.61 -16.71 21.16
N PRO A 54 36.35 -15.91 22.19
CA PRO A 54 37.37 -15.62 23.23
C PRO A 54 37.77 -16.89 23.99
N GLU A 55 36.85 -17.80 24.25
CA GLU A 55 37.16 -19.07 24.92
C GLU A 55 37.91 -20.03 24.00
N ILE A 56 37.48 -20.10 22.71
CA ILE A 56 38.13 -20.92 21.68
C ILE A 56 39.61 -20.50 21.50
N LEU A 57 39.89 -19.22 21.44
CA LEU A 57 41.20 -18.67 21.12
C LEU A 57 42.08 -18.36 22.37
N GLY A 58 41.45 -18.37 23.53
CA GLY A 58 42.05 -17.96 24.80
C GLY A 58 41.81 -16.50 25.14
N ASN A 59 41.56 -16.22 26.42
CA ASN A 59 41.13 -14.90 26.95
C ASN A 59 42.08 -13.73 26.70
N GLN A 60 43.22 -13.94 26.07
CA GLN A 60 44.19 -12.88 25.73
C GLN A 60 44.00 -12.30 24.34
N VAL A 61 43.07 -12.88 23.55
CA VAL A 61 42.76 -12.42 22.18
C VAL A 61 41.74 -11.29 22.24
N GLN A 62 42.06 -10.19 21.58
CA GLN A 62 41.14 -9.07 21.42
C GLN A 62 40.38 -9.20 20.08
N VAL A 63 39.05 -9.21 20.13
CA VAL A 63 38.23 -9.29 18.94
C VAL A 63 37.43 -7.98 18.79
N GLU A 64 37.73 -7.26 17.73
CA GLU A 64 37.05 -6.01 17.37
C GLU A 64 36.26 -6.18 16.06
N ASP A 65 35.07 -5.63 16.02
CA ASP A 65 34.27 -5.62 14.81
C ASP A 65 34.59 -4.40 13.97
N PHE A 66 34.76 -4.56 12.68
CA PHE A 66 34.92 -3.41 11.81
C PHE A 66 33.69 -3.19 10.91
N THR A 67 33.23 -1.93 10.87
CA THR A 67 31.99 -1.47 10.26
C THR A 67 32.24 -0.46 9.14
N SER A 68 33.43 -0.44 8.56
CA SER A 68 33.79 0.38 7.40
C SER A 68 33.92 -0.48 6.16
N THR A 69 34.01 0.16 4.97
CA THR A 69 34.35 -0.59 3.77
C THR A 69 35.68 -1.30 3.93
N ASN A 70 35.84 -2.47 3.34
CA ASN A 70 37.11 -3.22 3.42
C ASN A 70 38.27 -2.39 2.91
N TYR A 71 38.08 -1.56 1.89
CA TYR A 71 39.13 -0.69 1.37
C TYR A 71 39.55 0.39 2.38
N ASP A 72 38.61 1.10 2.98
CA ASP A 72 38.88 2.14 3.95
C ASP A 72 39.49 1.57 5.21
N PHE A 73 38.99 0.41 5.67
CA PHE A 73 39.54 -0.28 6.82
C PHE A 73 41.03 -0.63 6.64
N LEU A 74 41.34 -1.32 5.55
CA LEU A 74 42.70 -1.77 5.24
C LEU A 74 43.69 -0.62 5.04
N LYS A 75 43.22 0.48 4.46
CA LYS A 75 44.09 1.62 4.09
C LYS A 75 44.20 2.67 5.17
N THR A 76 43.14 2.93 5.93
CA THR A 76 43.04 4.09 6.82
C THR A 76 43.05 3.69 8.29
N PHE A 77 42.35 2.62 8.66
CA PHE A 77 42.14 2.25 10.06
C PHE A 77 43.14 1.19 10.56
N LEU A 78 43.61 0.32 9.69
CA LEU A 78 44.48 -0.77 10.10
C LEU A 78 45.91 -0.26 10.27
N PRO A 79 46.50 -0.33 11.49
CA PRO A 79 47.86 0.13 11.73
C PRO A 79 48.87 -0.67 10.90
N GLU A 80 49.79 0.02 10.22
CA GLU A 80 50.77 -0.60 9.33
C GLU A 80 51.68 -1.64 9.98
N LYS A 81 51.92 -1.54 11.29
CA LYS A 81 52.83 -2.41 12.04
C LYS A 81 52.14 -3.44 12.92
N GLU A 82 50.82 -3.46 12.94
CA GLU A 82 50.09 -4.38 13.81
C GLU A 82 49.93 -5.75 13.12
N GLN A 83 50.42 -6.80 13.80
CA GLN A 83 50.11 -8.17 13.39
C GLN A 83 48.72 -8.55 13.88
N SER A 84 47.78 -8.68 12.98
CA SER A 84 46.39 -8.96 13.27
C SER A 84 45.83 -9.98 12.26
N SER A 85 44.69 -10.56 12.62
CA SER A 85 43.94 -11.47 11.74
C SER A 85 42.64 -10.78 11.33
N LEU A 86 42.31 -10.87 10.05
CA LEU A 86 41.00 -10.46 9.52
C LEU A 86 40.14 -11.71 9.34
N VAL A 87 38.92 -11.67 9.84
CA VAL A 87 37.98 -12.80 9.77
C VAL A 87 36.75 -12.41 8.97
N TYR A 88 36.47 -13.14 7.91
CA TYR A 88 35.31 -13.04 7.06
C TYR A 88 34.57 -14.37 7.05
N ILE A 89 33.35 -14.40 7.53
CA ILE A 89 32.43 -15.53 7.37
C ILE A 89 31.19 -14.98 6.68
N VAL A 90 31.08 -15.23 5.38
CA VAL A 90 30.11 -14.60 4.50
C VAL A 90 29.58 -15.60 3.45
N ASN A 91 28.39 -15.36 2.91
CA ASN A 91 27.88 -16.23 1.85
C ASN A 91 28.79 -16.25 0.62
N GLY A 92 29.30 -15.11 0.21
CA GLY A 92 30.27 -14.97 -0.86
C GLY A 92 31.17 -13.76 -0.62
N PHE A 93 32.44 -13.89 -0.96
CA PHE A 93 33.43 -12.83 -0.86
C PHE A 93 33.56 -12.18 -2.24
N TYR A 94 32.98 -10.97 -2.42
CA TYR A 94 32.86 -10.31 -3.74
C TYR A 94 33.69 -9.04 -3.83
N GLU A 95 34.86 -9.00 -3.22
CA GLU A 95 35.72 -7.84 -3.21
C GLU A 95 36.44 -7.60 -4.56
N GLY A 96 36.56 -6.33 -4.91
CA GLY A 96 37.21 -5.92 -6.15
C GLY A 96 38.74 -5.99 -6.11
N LYS A 97 39.35 -5.58 -7.25
CA LYS A 97 40.81 -5.56 -7.43
C LYS A 97 41.57 -4.73 -6.41
N GLU A 98 41.00 -3.57 -6.06
CA GLU A 98 41.61 -2.64 -5.11
C GLU A 98 41.70 -3.24 -3.72
N VAL A 99 40.60 -3.81 -3.20
CA VAL A 99 40.59 -4.49 -1.88
C VAL A 99 41.51 -5.69 -1.89
N THR A 100 41.50 -6.50 -2.95
CA THR A 100 42.41 -7.63 -3.09
C THR A 100 43.86 -7.16 -3.01
N GLY A 101 44.21 -6.06 -3.67
CA GLY A 101 45.56 -5.48 -3.61
C GLY A 101 45.97 -5.06 -2.19
N GLU A 102 45.06 -4.44 -1.44
CA GLU A 102 45.38 -4.06 -0.04
C GLU A 102 45.45 -5.29 0.89
N LEU A 103 44.60 -6.31 0.69
CA LEU A 103 44.71 -7.59 1.40
C LEU A 103 46.07 -8.28 1.16
N MET A 104 46.56 -8.27 -0.09
CA MET A 104 47.87 -8.81 -0.42
C MET A 104 48.98 -8.08 0.34
N LYS A 105 48.98 -6.74 0.34
CA LYS A 105 49.98 -5.94 1.10
C LYS A 105 49.88 -6.22 2.59
N PHE A 106 48.67 -6.37 3.12
CA PHE A 106 48.45 -6.69 4.54
C PHE A 106 49.07 -8.04 4.90
N VAL A 107 48.81 -9.07 4.11
CA VAL A 107 49.39 -10.42 4.34
C VAL A 107 50.88 -10.43 4.13
N GLU A 108 51.42 -9.78 3.10
CA GLU A 108 52.87 -9.70 2.86
C GLU A 108 53.63 -9.08 4.04
N ARG A 109 53.00 -8.18 4.81
CA ARG A 109 53.56 -7.56 6.02
C ARG A 109 53.51 -8.45 7.27
N GLY A 110 52.73 -9.55 7.24
CA GLY A 110 52.60 -10.51 8.34
C GLY A 110 51.19 -10.63 8.91
N GLY A 111 50.18 -10.03 8.26
CA GLY A 111 48.80 -10.21 8.62
C GLY A 111 48.27 -11.60 8.24
N GLU A 112 47.23 -12.02 8.88
CA GLU A 112 46.49 -13.23 8.52
C GLU A 112 45.06 -12.86 8.01
N VAL A 113 44.63 -13.53 6.98
CA VAL A 113 43.25 -13.33 6.44
C VAL A 113 42.55 -14.69 6.38
N PHE A 114 41.55 -14.84 7.21
CA PHE A 114 40.64 -16.00 7.17
C PHE A 114 39.37 -15.59 6.44
N ILE A 115 39.05 -16.33 5.39
CA ILE A 115 37.80 -16.14 4.62
C ILE A 115 37.09 -17.48 4.51
N SER A 116 35.91 -17.58 5.11
CA SER A 116 34.97 -18.66 4.84
C SER A 116 33.84 -18.15 3.96
N ALA A 117 33.78 -18.64 2.73
CA ALA A 117 32.80 -18.23 1.73
C ALA A 117 32.49 -19.36 0.73
N ASN A 118 31.30 -19.34 0.12
CA ASN A 118 30.97 -20.26 -0.96
C ASN A 118 31.61 -19.85 -2.29
N ASN A 119 31.87 -18.55 -2.47
CA ASN A 119 32.41 -17.97 -3.69
C ASN A 119 33.53 -16.98 -3.39
N PHE A 120 34.58 -17.02 -4.20
CA PHE A 120 35.69 -16.07 -4.17
C PHE A 120 35.79 -15.32 -5.51
N PRO A 121 36.22 -14.06 -5.52
CA PRO A 121 36.36 -13.29 -6.76
C PRO A 121 37.53 -13.80 -7.61
N HIS A 122 37.36 -13.87 -8.91
CA HIS A 122 38.37 -14.36 -9.85
C HIS A 122 39.71 -13.68 -9.67
N TYR A 123 39.71 -12.35 -9.42
CA TYR A 123 40.95 -11.62 -9.25
C TYR A 123 41.78 -12.08 -8.03
N LEU A 124 41.11 -12.39 -6.93
CA LEU A 124 41.76 -12.97 -5.75
C LEU A 124 42.34 -14.36 -6.07
N MET A 125 41.52 -15.19 -6.70
CA MET A 125 41.88 -16.57 -7.06
C MET A 125 43.07 -16.61 -8.02
N ASP A 126 43.03 -15.79 -9.09
CA ASP A 126 44.13 -15.68 -10.06
C ASP A 126 45.43 -15.16 -9.42
N THR A 127 45.35 -14.17 -8.51
CA THR A 127 46.50 -13.60 -7.83
C THR A 127 47.14 -14.60 -6.85
N LEU A 128 46.33 -15.50 -6.27
CA LEU A 128 46.78 -16.58 -5.38
C LEU A 128 47.21 -17.84 -6.14
N GLY A 129 47.01 -17.92 -7.45
CA GLY A 129 47.35 -19.10 -8.26
C GLY A 129 46.46 -20.32 -7.96
N ILE A 130 45.21 -20.11 -7.64
CA ILE A 130 44.25 -21.16 -7.29
C ILE A 130 42.99 -21.03 -8.14
N LYS A 131 42.28 -22.16 -8.31
CA LYS A 131 40.96 -22.19 -8.93
C LYS A 131 39.94 -22.83 -8.05
N GLN A 132 38.73 -22.30 -8.07
CA GLN A 132 37.56 -22.87 -7.46
C GLN A 132 36.63 -23.42 -8.55
N GLN A 133 36.06 -24.57 -8.32
CA GLN A 133 35.07 -25.16 -9.19
C GLN A 133 33.80 -25.48 -8.39
N PHE A 134 32.68 -25.17 -8.99
CA PHE A 134 31.38 -25.59 -8.48
C PHE A 134 31.03 -26.90 -9.11
N HIS A 135 30.88 -27.94 -8.32
CA HIS A 135 30.42 -29.24 -8.82
C HIS A 135 28.90 -29.17 -8.90
N TYR A 136 28.37 -28.92 -10.09
CA TYR A 136 26.98 -29.20 -10.36
C TYR A 136 26.91 -30.69 -10.76
N PRO A 137 26.11 -31.52 -10.07
CA PRO A 137 25.87 -32.86 -10.54
C PRO A 137 25.21 -32.77 -11.91
N TYR A 138 25.91 -33.21 -12.97
CA TYR A 138 25.41 -33.24 -14.34
C TYR A 138 24.21 -34.19 -14.52
N ASN A 139 23.96 -35.07 -13.55
CA ASN A 139 22.81 -35.96 -13.51
C ASN A 139 21.93 -35.61 -12.32
N PHE A 140 20.81 -35.02 -12.59
CA PHE A 140 19.75 -34.73 -11.60
C PHE A 140 19.24 -35.95 -10.84
N ASN A 141 19.59 -37.18 -11.26
CA ASN A 141 19.19 -38.45 -10.66
C ASN A 141 20.19 -39.00 -9.62
N GLU A 142 21.38 -38.46 -9.55
CA GLU A 142 22.30 -38.69 -8.43
C GLU A 142 22.20 -37.49 -7.47
N VAL A 143 21.13 -37.45 -6.70
CA VAL A 143 21.12 -36.74 -5.43
C VAL A 143 22.15 -37.41 -4.55
N ILE A 144 23.37 -36.91 -4.63
CA ILE A 144 24.45 -37.34 -3.75
C ILE A 144 24.00 -36.94 -2.37
N ASN A 145 23.52 -37.87 -1.58
CA ASN A 145 23.23 -37.68 -0.17
C ASN A 145 24.54 -37.22 0.50
N VAL A 146 24.66 -35.91 0.74
CA VAL A 146 25.79 -35.31 1.44
C VAL A 146 25.74 -35.66 2.94
N GLU A 147 24.67 -36.31 3.39
CA GLU A 147 24.41 -36.66 4.79
C GLU A 147 25.50 -37.53 5.45
N ASP A 148 26.25 -38.29 4.69
CA ASP A 148 27.25 -39.22 5.23
C ASP A 148 28.70 -38.79 4.94
N ARG A 149 28.95 -37.57 4.49
CA ARG A 149 30.32 -37.19 4.09
C ARG A 149 30.99 -36.35 5.17
N PRO A 150 32.10 -36.84 5.71
CA PRO A 150 32.85 -36.11 6.70
C PRO A 150 33.62 -34.94 6.09
N PHE A 151 33.59 -33.83 6.80
CA PHE A 151 34.58 -32.80 6.67
C PHE A 151 35.67 -33.05 7.68
N SER A 152 36.89 -33.16 7.22
CA SER A 152 38.03 -33.59 8.07
C SER A 152 39.13 -32.56 7.97
N LEU A 153 39.73 -32.22 9.12
CA LEU A 153 40.99 -31.51 9.15
C LEU A 153 42.17 -32.52 9.15
N VAL A 154 43.28 -32.08 8.64
CA VAL A 154 44.50 -32.91 8.59
C VAL A 154 44.92 -33.40 9.98
N ASP A 155 44.58 -32.70 11.06
CA ASP A 155 44.81 -33.09 12.45
C ASP A 155 43.83 -34.19 12.96
N GLY A 156 42.96 -34.71 12.10
CA GLY A 156 42.01 -35.78 12.38
C GLY A 156 40.67 -35.40 12.96
N LYS A 157 40.38 -34.08 13.14
CA LYS A 157 39.05 -33.66 13.54
C LYS A 157 38.09 -33.73 12.41
N THR A 158 36.93 -34.38 12.65
CA THR A 158 35.93 -34.70 11.64
C THR A 158 34.56 -34.23 12.10
N ALA A 159 33.77 -33.69 11.20
CA ALA A 159 32.41 -33.26 11.43
C ALA A 159 31.46 -33.66 10.27
N TYR A 160 30.17 -33.76 10.58
CA TYR A 160 29.13 -34.14 9.63
C TYR A 160 28.07 -33.05 9.58
N TYR A 161 27.80 -32.59 8.39
CA TYR A 161 26.84 -31.50 8.17
C TYR A 161 25.70 -32.00 7.27
N PRO A 162 24.59 -32.51 7.84
CA PRO A 162 23.43 -32.91 7.08
C PRO A 162 22.82 -31.72 6.33
N ASP A 163 22.28 -31.97 5.16
CA ASP A 163 21.63 -30.98 4.31
C ASP A 163 22.50 -29.77 3.94
N LEU A 164 23.81 -29.85 4.11
CA LEU A 164 24.70 -28.80 3.70
C LEU A 164 24.75 -28.70 2.17
N GLU A 165 24.43 -27.52 1.65
CA GLU A 165 24.65 -27.23 0.24
C GLU A 165 26.11 -27.48 -0.13
N TYR A 166 26.37 -28.09 -1.28
CA TYR A 166 27.70 -28.41 -1.74
C TYR A 166 28.60 -27.14 -1.78
N PRO A 167 29.69 -27.10 -1.03
CA PRO A 167 30.47 -25.89 -0.89
C PRO A 167 31.42 -25.59 -2.07
N GLY A 168 31.41 -26.41 -3.11
CA GLY A 168 32.41 -26.32 -4.16
C GLY A 168 33.73 -26.99 -3.77
N LEU A 169 34.74 -26.87 -4.61
CA LEU A 169 36.07 -27.47 -4.38
C LEU A 169 37.18 -26.53 -4.87
N PHE A 170 38.36 -26.63 -4.24
CA PHE A 170 39.59 -26.09 -4.80
C PHE A 170 40.22 -27.11 -5.73
N CYS A 171 40.33 -26.78 -7.05
CA CYS A 171 40.73 -27.75 -8.05
C CYS A 171 42.15 -27.58 -8.59
N GLU A 172 42.64 -26.36 -8.69
CA GLU A 172 44.04 -26.08 -9.05
C GLU A 172 44.70 -25.31 -7.94
N LEU A 173 45.80 -25.78 -7.40
CA LEU A 173 46.52 -25.20 -6.27
C LEU A 173 48.01 -24.99 -6.66
N ASP A 174 48.55 -23.83 -6.32
CA ASP A 174 49.97 -23.59 -6.33
C ASP A 174 50.60 -24.41 -5.19
N THR A 175 51.19 -25.56 -5.52
CA THR A 175 51.72 -26.53 -4.56
C THR A 175 52.95 -26.01 -3.79
N ILE A 176 53.59 -24.90 -4.18
CA ILE A 176 54.76 -24.35 -3.53
C ILE A 176 54.37 -23.60 -2.26
N ASN A 177 53.31 -22.80 -2.38
CA ASN A 177 52.89 -21.88 -1.33
C ASN A 177 51.60 -22.31 -0.63
N THR A 178 50.91 -23.30 -1.14
CA THR A 178 49.59 -23.76 -0.66
C THR A 178 49.72 -25.09 0.10
N GLN A 179 49.16 -25.08 1.33
CA GLN A 179 48.99 -26.30 2.13
C GLN A 179 47.50 -26.58 2.29
N ILE A 180 47.10 -27.83 2.06
CA ILE A 180 45.75 -28.27 2.33
C ILE A 180 45.62 -28.56 3.83
N ILE A 181 44.60 -27.97 4.47
CA ILE A 181 44.35 -28.10 5.91
C ILE A 181 43.10 -28.94 6.16
N GLY A 182 42.13 -28.93 5.22
CA GLY A 182 40.93 -29.71 5.37
C GLY A 182 40.40 -30.26 4.05
N TYR A 183 39.69 -31.35 4.18
CA TYR A 183 39.07 -32.08 3.09
C TYR A 183 37.61 -32.40 3.41
N TYR A 184 36.84 -32.65 2.39
CA TYR A 184 35.61 -33.44 2.55
C TYR A 184 35.62 -34.67 1.62
N GLY A 185 35.05 -35.75 2.12
CA GLY A 185 35.07 -37.03 1.40
C GLY A 185 33.94 -37.12 0.36
N VAL A 186 34.29 -37.54 -0.87
CA VAL A 186 33.31 -37.88 -1.92
C VAL A 186 33.81 -39.14 -2.59
N GLU A 187 33.09 -40.28 -2.48
CA GLU A 187 33.37 -41.51 -3.22
C GLU A 187 34.84 -41.94 -3.20
N ASP A 188 35.40 -42.12 -2.03
CA ASP A 188 36.79 -42.45 -1.81
C ASP A 188 37.85 -41.42 -2.26
N LYS A 189 37.41 -40.20 -2.54
CA LYS A 189 38.29 -39.05 -2.82
C LYS A 189 38.20 -38.01 -1.74
N GLU A 190 39.34 -37.51 -1.32
CA GLU A 190 39.48 -36.39 -0.45
C GLU A 190 39.55 -35.09 -1.27
N ILE A 191 38.57 -34.23 -1.14
CA ILE A 191 38.49 -33.00 -1.90
C ILE A 191 38.85 -31.77 -1.00
N PRO A 192 39.85 -30.98 -1.38
CA PRO A 192 40.25 -29.82 -0.60
C PRO A 192 39.11 -28.81 -0.47
N ASN A 193 38.73 -28.49 0.78
CA ASN A 193 37.78 -27.47 1.10
C ASN A 193 38.36 -26.36 1.99
N PHE A 194 39.53 -26.62 2.60
CA PHE A 194 40.22 -25.65 3.45
C PHE A 194 41.70 -25.67 3.14
N ILE A 195 42.23 -24.49 2.79
CA ILE A 195 43.63 -24.33 2.36
C ILE A 195 44.29 -23.13 3.07
N GLU A 196 45.59 -23.27 3.34
CA GLU A 196 46.47 -22.20 3.75
C GLU A 196 47.39 -21.78 2.59
N ILE A 197 47.51 -20.50 2.33
CA ILE A 197 48.39 -19.96 1.30
C ILE A 197 49.35 -18.97 1.96
N LYS A 198 50.62 -19.30 1.99
CA LYS A 198 51.66 -18.42 2.55
C LYS A 198 52.05 -17.35 1.56
N ARG A 199 52.09 -16.11 2.01
CA ARG A 199 52.48 -14.97 1.20
C ARG A 199 53.30 -13.95 2.02
N GLY A 200 54.52 -13.69 1.63
CA GLY A 200 55.42 -12.85 2.40
C GLY A 200 55.65 -13.36 3.83
N LYS A 201 55.23 -12.57 4.82
CA LYS A 201 55.37 -12.95 6.25
C LYS A 201 54.03 -13.45 6.85
N GLY A 202 52.94 -13.36 6.12
CA GLY A 202 51.61 -13.77 6.57
C GLY A 202 51.03 -14.88 5.73
N ARG A 203 49.72 -15.07 5.84
CA ARG A 203 49.00 -16.15 5.14
C ARG A 203 47.52 -15.85 4.91
N PHE A 204 46.99 -16.45 3.91
CA PHE A 204 45.53 -16.59 3.69
C PHE A 204 45.10 -17.97 4.18
N LEU A 205 43.95 -18.01 4.83
CA LEU A 205 43.22 -19.22 5.21
C LEU A 205 41.86 -19.18 4.48
N LEU A 206 41.69 -19.97 3.43
CA LEU A 206 40.52 -19.97 2.62
C LEU A 206 39.70 -21.26 2.85
N HIS A 207 38.48 -21.07 3.32
CA HIS A 207 37.59 -22.15 3.70
C HIS A 207 36.29 -22.10 2.87
N LEU A 208 35.86 -23.24 2.34
CA LEU A 208 34.59 -23.41 1.66
C LEU A 208 33.54 -23.94 2.64
N GLY A 209 32.32 -23.38 2.59
CA GLY A 209 31.22 -23.79 3.46
C GLY A 209 31.02 -22.92 4.71
N PRO A 210 30.71 -21.62 4.55
CA PRO A 210 30.53 -20.70 5.68
C PRO A 210 29.36 -21.08 6.59
N LEU A 211 28.38 -21.85 6.08
CA LEU A 211 27.26 -22.36 6.89
C LEU A 211 27.72 -23.20 8.08
N MET A 212 28.88 -23.84 8.00
CA MET A 212 29.43 -24.68 9.08
C MET A 212 29.65 -23.90 10.39
N PHE A 213 29.82 -22.58 10.32
CA PHE A 213 30.04 -21.69 11.47
C PHE A 213 28.73 -21.09 12.01
N THR A 214 27.60 -21.38 11.38
CA THR A 214 26.31 -20.82 11.79
C THR A 214 25.77 -21.49 13.05
N ASN A 215 24.89 -20.78 13.76
CA ASN A 215 24.28 -21.24 15.01
C ASN A 215 23.69 -22.64 14.89
N TYR A 216 22.95 -22.89 13.80
CA TYR A 216 22.31 -24.19 13.55
C TYR A 216 23.35 -25.30 13.51
N TYR A 217 24.36 -25.19 12.66
CA TYR A 217 25.34 -26.26 12.47
C TYR A 217 26.29 -26.42 13.67
N MET A 218 26.64 -25.32 14.32
CA MET A 218 27.47 -25.37 15.54
C MET A 218 26.79 -26.06 16.70
N LEU A 219 25.45 -25.96 16.82
CA LEU A 219 24.67 -26.61 17.87
C LEU A 219 24.16 -28.00 17.50
N LEU A 220 24.23 -28.38 16.24
CA LEU A 220 23.64 -29.61 15.77
C LEU A 220 24.30 -30.85 16.37
N LYS A 221 25.63 -30.86 16.42
CA LYS A 221 26.46 -31.93 17.02
C LYS A 221 27.72 -31.35 17.65
N THR A 222 28.20 -31.98 18.70
CA THR A 222 29.43 -31.58 19.40
C THR A 222 30.65 -31.61 18.45
N GLU A 223 30.74 -32.57 17.56
CA GLU A 223 31.82 -32.68 16.58
C GLU A 223 31.86 -31.49 15.62
N ASN A 224 30.71 -30.96 15.26
CA ASN A 224 30.61 -29.77 14.40
C ASN A 224 31.17 -28.52 15.10
N PHE A 225 30.87 -28.34 16.41
CA PHE A 225 31.44 -27.28 17.21
C PHE A 225 32.98 -27.46 17.32
N ILE A 226 33.47 -28.69 17.60
CA ILE A 226 34.87 -28.98 17.71
C ILE A 226 35.62 -28.68 16.39
N TYR A 227 35.01 -29.03 15.25
CA TYR A 227 35.58 -28.74 13.92
C TYR A 227 35.68 -27.21 13.71
N GLY A 228 34.56 -26.46 13.88
CA GLY A 228 34.53 -25.01 13.72
C GLY A 228 35.52 -24.28 14.64
N ALA A 229 35.57 -24.71 15.90
CA ALA A 229 36.52 -24.19 16.86
C ALA A 229 37.98 -24.51 16.46
N ALA A 230 38.25 -25.70 15.92
CA ALA A 230 39.57 -26.08 15.46
C ALA A 230 40.04 -25.26 14.24
N VAL A 231 39.16 -24.96 13.33
CA VAL A 231 39.44 -24.08 12.18
C VAL A 231 39.86 -22.69 12.68
N LEU A 232 39.12 -22.08 13.63
CA LEU A 232 39.43 -20.77 14.13
C LEU A 232 40.67 -20.75 15.03
N LYS A 233 40.99 -21.85 15.70
CA LYS A 233 42.27 -21.99 16.48
C LYS A 233 43.51 -21.89 15.63
N LEU A 234 43.42 -21.99 14.32
CA LEU A 234 44.54 -21.75 13.42
C LEU A 234 44.93 -20.27 13.35
N LEU A 235 44.08 -19.34 13.79
CA LEU A 235 44.43 -17.93 13.89
C LEU A 235 45.47 -17.74 14.97
N SER A 236 46.58 -17.13 14.62
CA SER A 236 47.75 -17.03 15.50
C SER A 236 47.93 -15.66 16.13
N ASN A 237 47.27 -14.64 15.61
CA ASN A 237 47.42 -13.27 16.09
C ASN A 237 46.54 -13.00 17.31
N LYS A 238 47.02 -12.16 18.21
CA LYS A 238 46.31 -11.76 19.43
C LYS A 238 45.19 -10.75 19.16
N LYS A 239 45.21 -10.07 18.03
CA LYS A 239 44.18 -9.12 17.63
C LYS A 239 43.47 -9.61 16.39
N ILE A 240 42.19 -9.68 16.50
CA ILE A 240 41.31 -10.15 15.45
C ILE A 240 40.30 -9.06 15.09
N TYR A 241 40.21 -8.75 13.82
CA TYR A 241 39.18 -7.90 13.28
C TYR A 241 38.16 -8.73 12.55
N TRP A 242 36.94 -8.70 13.06
CA TRP A 242 35.82 -9.45 12.48
C TRP A 242 34.99 -8.57 11.56
N PHE A 243 34.80 -9.02 10.34
CA PHE A 243 34.00 -8.29 9.35
C PHE A 243 32.51 -8.34 9.71
N ASP A 244 31.88 -7.16 9.86
CA ASP A 244 30.45 -7.04 10.04
C ASP A 244 29.76 -7.09 8.67
N SER A 245 29.12 -8.23 8.35
CA SER A 245 28.43 -8.45 7.07
C SER A 245 27.24 -7.49 6.84
N THR A 246 26.70 -6.91 7.89
CA THR A 246 25.55 -5.99 7.79
C THR A 246 25.95 -4.61 7.30
N PHE A 247 27.25 -4.27 7.34
CA PHE A 247 27.73 -2.97 6.90
C PHE A 247 27.45 -2.70 5.41
N LYS A 248 27.57 -3.71 4.56
CA LYS A 248 27.22 -3.59 3.12
C LYS A 248 25.75 -3.27 2.86
N GLU A 249 24.86 -3.70 3.75
CA GLU A 249 23.41 -3.39 3.62
C GLU A 249 23.06 -1.96 4.03
N THR A 250 23.91 -1.30 4.85
CA THR A 250 23.67 0.09 5.26
C THR A 250 24.00 1.12 4.18
N GLU A 251 24.88 0.82 3.23
CA GLU A 251 25.19 1.72 2.11
C GLU A 251 24.17 1.69 0.98
N GLU A 252 23.45 0.59 0.79
CA GLU A 252 22.26 0.64 -0.04
C GLU A 252 21.23 1.50 0.69
N ALA A 253 21.02 2.71 0.19
CA ALA A 253 20.05 3.67 0.73
C ALA A 253 18.73 2.96 1.09
N LYS A 254 18.57 2.59 2.36
CA LYS A 254 17.36 1.96 2.87
C LYS A 254 16.27 3.01 2.73
N THR A 255 15.45 2.90 1.68
CA THR A 255 14.29 3.77 1.58
C THR A 255 13.46 3.60 2.86
N PRO A 256 12.86 4.67 3.41
CA PRO A 256 12.05 4.57 4.63
C PRO A 256 11.01 3.46 4.55
N LEU A 257 10.49 3.19 3.37
CA LEU A 257 9.55 2.10 3.12
C LEU A 257 10.20 0.71 3.30
N ARG A 258 11.45 0.53 2.89
CA ARG A 258 12.16 -0.75 3.06
C ARG A 258 12.37 -1.04 4.55
N VAL A 259 12.74 -0.03 5.35
CA VAL A 259 12.87 -0.17 6.82
C VAL A 259 11.54 -0.58 7.46
N LEU A 260 10.43 0.03 7.02
CA LEU A 260 9.10 -0.33 7.48
C LEU A 260 8.72 -1.77 7.16
N LEU A 261 9.06 -2.25 5.95
CA LEU A 261 8.68 -3.59 5.48
C LEU A 261 9.60 -4.70 5.99
N GLN A 262 10.84 -4.40 6.35
CA GLN A 262 11.80 -5.37 6.88
C GLN A 262 11.55 -5.71 8.36
N ASN A 263 11.02 -4.76 9.14
CA ASN A 263 10.68 -5.00 10.55
C ASN A 263 9.28 -5.57 10.69
N ASP A 264 9.13 -6.76 11.24
CA ASP A 264 7.85 -7.47 11.34
C ASP A 264 6.74 -6.64 12.00
N GLY A 265 7.03 -5.99 13.13
CA GLY A 265 6.06 -5.14 13.82
C GLY A 265 5.66 -3.90 13.00
N LEU A 266 6.62 -3.25 12.33
CA LEU A 266 6.35 -2.08 11.50
C LEU A 266 5.61 -2.46 10.21
N ARG A 267 5.93 -3.61 9.62
CA ARG A 267 5.24 -4.16 8.44
C ARG A 267 3.77 -4.42 8.73
N GLN A 268 3.46 -5.05 9.85
CA GLN A 268 2.08 -5.31 10.26
C GLN A 268 1.33 -3.99 10.53
N GLY A 269 1.96 -3.04 11.24
CA GLY A 269 1.40 -1.72 11.46
C GLY A 269 1.12 -0.98 10.14
N TRP A 270 2.00 -1.09 9.16
CA TRP A 270 1.82 -0.52 7.82
C TRP A 270 0.62 -1.13 7.08
N TYR A 271 0.47 -2.46 7.11
CA TYR A 271 -0.68 -3.12 6.49
C TYR A 271 -2.00 -2.76 7.17
N ILE A 272 -2.02 -2.64 8.50
CA ILE A 272 -3.21 -2.19 9.24
C ILE A 272 -3.58 -0.75 8.84
N LEU A 273 -2.58 0.14 8.71
CA LEU A 273 -2.78 1.52 8.27
C LEU A 273 -3.34 1.58 6.85
N LEU A 274 -2.78 0.81 5.91
CA LEU A 274 -3.27 0.73 4.53
C LEU A 274 -4.70 0.18 4.47
N PHE A 275 -4.99 -0.87 5.23
CA PHE A 275 -6.33 -1.43 5.31
C PHE A 275 -7.33 -0.42 5.90
N GLY A 276 -6.95 0.27 6.97
CA GLY A 276 -7.76 1.35 7.55
C GLY A 276 -8.00 2.50 6.57
N LEU A 277 -6.99 2.87 5.77
CA LEU A 277 -7.12 3.89 4.73
C LEU A 277 -8.09 3.45 3.62
N ILE A 278 -8.00 2.20 3.18
CA ILE A 278 -8.93 1.64 2.18
C ILE A 278 -10.35 1.67 2.71
N LEU A 279 -10.56 1.22 3.94
CA LEU A 279 -11.87 1.28 4.58
C LEU A 279 -12.38 2.72 4.69
N PHE A 280 -11.51 3.64 5.13
CA PHE A 280 -11.86 5.07 5.19
C PHE A 280 -12.29 5.60 3.83
N LEU A 281 -11.56 5.29 2.76
CA LEU A 281 -11.91 5.70 1.41
C LEU A 281 -13.24 5.08 0.96
N LEU A 282 -13.48 3.80 1.22
CA LEU A 282 -14.73 3.12 0.87
C LEU A 282 -15.95 3.72 1.59
N PHE A 283 -15.81 4.05 2.87
CA PHE A 283 -16.91 4.63 3.64
C PHE A 283 -17.09 6.13 3.41
N LYS A 284 -16.00 6.87 3.20
CA LYS A 284 -16.01 8.33 3.01
C LYS A 284 -16.23 8.74 1.55
N SER A 285 -15.97 7.85 0.59
CA SER A 285 -16.17 8.13 -0.84
C SER A 285 -17.64 8.28 -1.24
N LYS A 286 -18.57 7.85 -0.40
CA LYS A 286 -19.97 8.17 -0.58
C LYS A 286 -20.14 9.68 -0.44
N ARG A 287 -20.35 10.33 -1.57
CA ARG A 287 -20.66 11.75 -1.66
C ARG A 287 -21.87 12.03 -0.75
N GLU A 288 -21.64 12.65 0.40
CA GLU A 288 -22.73 13.20 1.20
C GLU A 288 -23.37 14.29 0.35
N GLN A 289 -24.48 13.96 -0.29
CA GLN A 289 -25.32 15.00 -0.89
C GLN A 289 -25.80 15.84 0.28
N LYS A 290 -25.39 17.11 0.31
CA LYS A 290 -26.03 18.08 1.20
C LYS A 290 -27.52 17.97 0.94
N ALA A 291 -28.30 17.73 1.99
CA ALA A 291 -29.74 17.84 1.91
C ALA A 291 -30.05 19.20 1.28
N VAL A 292 -30.48 19.18 0.03
CA VAL A 292 -30.96 20.40 -0.63
C VAL A 292 -32.19 20.75 0.17
N HIS A 293 -32.20 21.92 0.83
CA HIS A 293 -33.42 22.44 1.42
C HIS A 293 -34.47 22.47 0.31
N VAL A 294 -35.57 21.77 0.56
CA VAL A 294 -36.76 21.90 -0.33
C VAL A 294 -37.17 23.36 -0.21
N VAL A 295 -36.83 24.16 -1.21
CA VAL A 295 -37.33 25.52 -1.35
C VAL A 295 -38.80 25.32 -1.75
N GLU A 296 -39.71 25.63 -0.82
CA GLU A 296 -41.11 25.70 -1.16
C GLU A 296 -41.27 26.65 -2.35
N PRO A 297 -41.93 26.23 -3.41
CA PRO A 297 -42.15 27.14 -4.57
C PRO A 297 -42.80 28.40 -4.07
N GLU A 298 -42.28 29.54 -4.46
CA GLU A 298 -42.83 30.86 -4.09
C GLU A 298 -44.31 30.90 -4.40
N PRO A 299 -45.17 31.25 -3.44
CA PRO A 299 -46.58 31.33 -3.68
C PRO A 299 -46.83 32.35 -4.82
N ASN A 300 -47.72 32.00 -5.75
CA ASN A 300 -48.06 32.88 -6.86
C ASN A 300 -48.78 34.14 -6.30
N LEU A 301 -47.98 35.16 -6.00
CA LEU A 301 -48.44 36.42 -5.41
C LEU A 301 -49.58 37.03 -6.19
N SER A 302 -49.63 36.91 -7.50
CA SER A 302 -50.71 37.39 -8.34
C SER A 302 -52.01 36.66 -8.04
N LYS A 303 -51.97 35.35 -7.81
CA LYS A 303 -53.14 34.56 -7.45
C LYS A 303 -53.63 34.87 -6.03
N GLU A 304 -52.72 35.05 -5.08
CA GLU A 304 -53.05 35.45 -3.71
C GLU A 304 -53.64 36.88 -3.66
N PHE A 305 -53.04 37.79 -4.40
CA PHE A 305 -53.57 39.15 -4.54
C PHE A 305 -55.00 39.13 -5.13
N ALA A 306 -55.21 38.43 -6.24
CA ALA A 306 -56.52 38.28 -6.83
C ALA A 306 -57.57 37.68 -5.85
N ARG A 307 -57.15 36.70 -5.07
CA ARG A 307 -57.98 36.07 -4.03
C ARG A 307 -58.34 37.06 -2.93
N THR A 308 -57.35 37.81 -2.45
CA THR A 308 -57.57 38.83 -1.40
C THR A 308 -58.53 39.91 -1.86
N ILE A 309 -58.36 40.40 -3.08
CA ILE A 309 -59.27 41.39 -3.66
C ILE A 309 -60.70 40.81 -3.82
N ALA A 310 -60.81 39.56 -4.29
CA ALA A 310 -62.10 38.90 -4.41
C ALA A 310 -62.80 38.70 -3.06
N THR A 311 -62.04 38.34 -2.01
CA THR A 311 -62.56 38.25 -0.64
C THR A 311 -63.06 39.62 -0.12
N LEU A 312 -62.29 40.65 -0.33
CA LEU A 312 -62.64 42.01 0.10
C LEU A 312 -63.92 42.53 -0.58
N TYR A 313 -64.07 42.25 -1.87
CA TYR A 313 -65.32 42.58 -2.58
C TYR A 313 -66.50 41.73 -2.09
N TYR A 314 -66.28 40.44 -1.75
CA TYR A 314 -67.32 39.59 -1.20
C TYR A 314 -67.76 40.04 0.20
N GLU A 315 -66.79 40.39 1.08
CA GLU A 315 -67.04 40.88 2.43
C GLU A 315 -67.71 42.25 2.46
N SER A 316 -67.59 43.03 1.38
CA SER A 316 -68.27 44.33 1.29
C SER A 316 -69.78 44.20 1.23
N GLY A 317 -70.30 42.95 1.08
CA GLY A 317 -71.72 42.63 1.21
C GLY A 317 -72.62 43.20 0.09
N ASN A 318 -72.06 43.64 -1.05
CA ASN A 318 -72.85 44.17 -2.16
C ASN A 318 -72.63 43.35 -3.46
N PRO A 319 -73.34 42.20 -3.66
CA PRO A 319 -73.25 41.41 -4.88
C PRO A 319 -73.58 42.17 -6.17
N GLY A 320 -74.42 43.22 -6.08
CA GLY A 320 -74.79 44.01 -7.24
C GLY A 320 -73.61 44.76 -7.88
N ASN A 321 -72.68 45.26 -7.10
CA ASN A 321 -71.43 45.86 -7.61
C ASN A 321 -70.55 44.86 -8.35
N LEU A 322 -70.40 43.64 -7.82
CA LEU A 322 -69.63 42.57 -8.46
C LEU A 322 -70.29 42.13 -9.81
N ILE A 323 -71.61 42.07 -9.84
CA ILE A 323 -72.35 41.78 -11.06
C ILE A 323 -72.14 42.84 -12.13
N GLN A 324 -72.26 44.12 -11.78
CA GLN A 324 -72.00 45.20 -12.73
C GLN A 324 -70.58 45.17 -13.28
N LYS A 325 -69.57 44.99 -12.43
CA LYS A 325 -68.17 44.88 -12.85
C LYS A 325 -67.97 43.63 -13.73
N LYS A 326 -68.54 42.51 -13.40
CA LYS A 326 -68.47 41.28 -14.22
C LYS A 326 -69.06 41.49 -15.60
N VAL A 327 -70.18 42.18 -15.69
CA VAL A 327 -70.81 42.55 -16.98
C VAL A 327 -69.89 43.51 -17.75
N GLU A 328 -69.33 44.54 -17.12
CA GLU A 328 -68.43 45.48 -17.78
C GLU A 328 -67.17 44.81 -18.32
N TYR A 329 -66.52 43.95 -17.52
CA TYR A 329 -65.36 43.18 -17.98
C TYR A 329 -65.67 42.21 -19.10
N PHE A 330 -66.83 41.55 -19.05
CA PHE A 330 -67.23 40.64 -20.10
C PHE A 330 -67.56 41.41 -21.40
N LEU A 331 -68.22 42.54 -21.34
CA LEU A 331 -68.45 43.38 -22.53
C LEU A 331 -67.13 43.92 -23.11
N TYR A 332 -66.14 44.27 -22.22
CA TYR A 332 -64.80 44.65 -22.66
C TYR A 332 -64.09 43.46 -23.38
N ASP A 333 -64.22 42.26 -22.85
CA ASP A 333 -63.67 41.04 -23.51
C ASP A 333 -64.26 40.83 -24.89
N ILE A 334 -65.59 40.96 -25.03
CA ILE A 334 -66.28 40.89 -26.31
C ILE A 334 -65.78 41.94 -27.31
N ARG A 335 -65.63 43.17 -26.84
CA ARG A 335 -65.03 44.27 -27.63
C ARG A 335 -63.65 43.95 -28.14
N THR A 336 -62.83 43.45 -27.26
CA THR A 336 -61.41 43.21 -27.55
C THR A 336 -61.23 42.03 -28.48
N HIS A 337 -61.96 40.94 -28.24
CA HIS A 337 -61.80 39.71 -29.03
C HIS A 337 -62.53 39.76 -30.40
N PHE A 338 -63.67 40.37 -30.40
CA PHE A 338 -64.54 40.34 -31.62
C PHE A 338 -64.66 41.71 -32.31
N GLN A 339 -63.98 42.75 -31.73
CA GLN A 339 -64.04 44.12 -32.28
C GLN A 339 -65.46 44.62 -32.54
N LEU A 340 -66.35 44.40 -31.58
CA LEU A 340 -67.74 44.83 -31.63
C LEU A 340 -67.93 46.10 -30.79
N ASP A 341 -68.74 47.03 -31.27
CA ASP A 341 -69.02 48.27 -30.55
C ASP A 341 -70.11 48.03 -29.46
N ILE A 342 -69.60 47.93 -28.21
CA ILE A 342 -70.45 47.69 -27.02
C ILE A 342 -71.37 48.88 -26.67
N LEU A 343 -71.20 50.03 -27.34
CA LEU A 343 -72.16 51.16 -27.18
C LEU A 343 -73.52 50.89 -27.89
N GLN A 344 -73.55 50.00 -28.85
CA GLN A 344 -74.72 49.59 -29.60
C GLN A 344 -75.37 48.28 -29.06
N LEU A 345 -75.13 47.99 -27.79
CA LEU A 345 -75.62 46.74 -27.18
C LEU A 345 -77.14 46.55 -27.19
N GLU A 346 -77.91 47.65 -27.25
CA GLU A 346 -79.36 47.64 -27.31
C GLU A 346 -79.94 47.44 -28.76
N ASP A 347 -79.01 47.41 -29.73
CA ASP A 347 -79.47 47.28 -31.15
C ASP A 347 -79.54 45.78 -31.55
N GLU A 348 -80.62 45.42 -32.23
CA GLU A 348 -80.86 44.06 -32.77
C GLU A 348 -79.68 43.61 -33.68
N VAL A 349 -79.01 44.52 -34.30
CA VAL A 349 -77.82 44.26 -35.15
C VAL A 349 -76.65 43.69 -34.38
N PHE A 350 -76.45 44.12 -33.08
CA PHE A 350 -75.39 43.64 -32.27
C PHE A 350 -75.46 42.15 -31.96
N ALA A 351 -76.62 41.61 -31.63
CA ALA A 351 -76.87 40.18 -31.42
C ALA A 351 -76.53 39.33 -32.66
N LYS A 352 -76.92 39.82 -33.85
CA LYS A 352 -76.59 39.16 -35.11
C LYS A 352 -75.09 39.15 -35.41
N GLN A 353 -74.39 40.27 -35.17
CA GLN A 353 -72.97 40.38 -35.35
C GLN A 353 -72.21 39.51 -34.36
N LEU A 354 -72.65 39.48 -33.10
CA LEU A 354 -72.05 38.61 -32.07
C LEU A 354 -72.21 37.13 -32.45
N SER A 355 -73.42 36.70 -32.87
CA SER A 355 -73.63 35.35 -33.31
C SER A 355 -72.74 34.93 -34.52
N LEU A 356 -72.64 35.81 -35.51
CA LEU A 356 -71.85 35.57 -36.70
C LEU A 356 -70.31 35.46 -36.35
N LYS A 357 -69.85 36.26 -35.43
CA LYS A 357 -68.41 36.26 -35.05
C LYS A 357 -68.03 35.16 -34.08
N THR A 358 -68.92 34.73 -33.20
CA THR A 358 -68.72 33.72 -32.19
C THR A 358 -69.08 32.30 -32.60
N GLY A 359 -69.97 32.16 -33.60
CA GLY A 359 -70.57 30.89 -33.99
C GLY A 359 -71.63 30.35 -33.01
N VAL A 360 -71.98 31.15 -32.02
CA VAL A 360 -73.06 30.81 -31.05
C VAL A 360 -74.42 31.08 -31.67
N PRO A 361 -75.40 30.26 -31.44
CA PRO A 361 -76.79 30.47 -31.97
C PRO A 361 -77.32 31.83 -31.60
N LEU A 362 -78.14 32.45 -32.54
CA LEU A 362 -78.63 33.83 -32.38
C LEU A 362 -79.50 33.98 -31.13
N ASP A 363 -80.35 33.01 -30.86
CA ASP A 363 -81.23 32.97 -29.70
C ASP A 363 -80.44 32.99 -28.35
N GLU A 364 -79.29 32.26 -28.30
CA GLU A 364 -78.47 32.26 -27.14
C GLU A 364 -77.71 33.65 -26.94
N CYS A 365 -77.31 34.28 -28.05
CA CYS A 365 -76.73 35.60 -28.04
C CYS A 365 -77.76 36.67 -27.58
N GLU A 366 -78.98 36.62 -28.09
CA GLU A 366 -80.09 37.52 -27.70
C GLU A 366 -80.41 37.39 -26.21
N ASN A 367 -80.56 36.15 -25.71
CA ASN A 367 -80.81 35.87 -24.29
C ASN A 367 -79.65 36.35 -23.38
N LEU A 368 -78.41 36.21 -23.84
CA LEU A 368 -77.24 36.72 -23.09
C LEU A 368 -77.25 38.24 -23.07
N ILE A 369 -77.49 38.89 -24.18
CA ILE A 369 -77.46 40.34 -24.24
C ILE A 369 -78.57 40.94 -23.35
N GLU A 370 -79.80 40.37 -23.42
CA GLU A 370 -80.88 40.77 -22.54
C GLU A 370 -80.50 40.64 -21.04
N LEU A 371 -79.86 39.52 -20.70
CA LEU A 371 -79.39 39.28 -19.35
C LEU A 371 -78.34 40.33 -18.94
N LEU A 372 -77.37 40.67 -19.82
CA LEU A 372 -76.35 41.65 -19.59
C LEU A 372 -76.93 43.05 -19.43
N LEU A 373 -77.90 43.46 -20.28
CA LEU A 373 -78.57 44.75 -20.16
C LEU A 373 -79.33 44.88 -18.86
N ARG A 374 -80.03 43.81 -18.45
CA ARG A 374 -80.74 43.74 -17.18
C ARG A 374 -79.81 43.96 -16.02
N TYR A 375 -78.68 43.26 -15.94
CA TYR A 375 -77.75 43.35 -14.86
C TYR A 375 -76.87 44.59 -14.89
N ARG A 376 -76.74 45.28 -16.01
CA ARG A 376 -76.04 46.57 -16.10
C ARG A 376 -76.75 47.66 -15.31
N LYS A 377 -78.05 47.59 -15.09
CA LYS A 377 -78.89 48.59 -14.43
C LYS A 377 -79.23 48.20 -12.97
N VAL A 378 -78.86 47.02 -12.51
CA VAL A 378 -79.25 46.47 -11.20
C VAL A 378 -78.31 47.00 -10.14
N ARG A 379 -78.81 47.60 -9.08
CA ARG A 379 -78.04 48.12 -7.93
C ARG A 379 -77.95 47.15 -6.74
N THR A 380 -78.94 46.24 -6.62
CA THR A 380 -78.99 45.23 -5.54
C THR A 380 -79.26 43.86 -6.15
N SER A 381 -78.54 42.86 -5.74
CA SER A 381 -78.64 41.50 -6.26
C SER A 381 -78.27 40.50 -5.18
N THR A 382 -78.58 39.21 -5.44
CA THR A 382 -78.24 38.10 -4.54
C THR A 382 -76.99 37.36 -4.98
N ASP A 383 -76.36 36.61 -4.08
CA ASP A 383 -75.20 35.74 -4.40
C ASP A 383 -75.57 34.67 -5.44
N ALA A 384 -76.81 34.17 -5.38
CA ALA A 384 -77.30 33.18 -6.35
C ALA A 384 -77.34 33.74 -7.80
N GLU A 385 -77.74 35.03 -7.96
CA GLU A 385 -77.73 35.70 -9.27
C GLU A 385 -76.30 35.92 -9.78
N LEU A 386 -75.33 36.30 -8.89
CA LEU A 386 -73.94 36.41 -9.26
C LEU A 386 -73.34 35.11 -9.78
N VAL A 387 -73.61 33.99 -9.08
CA VAL A 387 -73.19 32.64 -9.50
C VAL A 387 -73.81 32.24 -10.82
N ALA A 388 -75.11 32.49 -10.98
CA ALA A 388 -75.84 32.19 -12.22
C ALA A 388 -75.27 32.99 -13.41
N LEU A 389 -75.07 34.31 -13.24
CA LEU A 389 -74.45 35.16 -14.26
C LEU A 389 -73.00 34.65 -14.61
N ASN A 390 -72.19 34.35 -13.61
CA ASN A 390 -70.85 33.85 -13.86
C ASN A 390 -70.87 32.56 -14.71
N LYS A 391 -71.75 31.63 -14.36
CA LYS A 391 -71.90 30.38 -15.10
C LYS A 391 -72.32 30.63 -16.56
N ARG A 392 -73.27 31.55 -16.77
CA ARG A 392 -73.69 31.90 -18.12
C ARG A 392 -72.58 32.55 -18.94
N ILE A 393 -71.81 33.45 -18.37
CA ILE A 393 -70.65 34.08 -19.02
C ILE A 393 -69.55 33.05 -19.33
N GLU A 394 -69.25 32.14 -18.43
CA GLU A 394 -68.25 31.08 -18.68
C GLU A 394 -68.69 30.09 -19.75
N ASP A 395 -69.98 29.68 -19.75
CA ASP A 395 -70.53 28.81 -20.77
C ASP A 395 -70.48 29.44 -22.16
N PHE A 396 -70.79 30.77 -22.22
CA PHE A 396 -70.67 31.49 -23.48
C PHE A 396 -69.19 31.61 -23.92
N LYS A 397 -68.29 32.00 -23.03
CA LYS A 397 -66.85 32.08 -23.35
C LYS A 397 -66.31 30.77 -23.90
N ARG A 398 -66.72 29.64 -23.33
CA ARG A 398 -66.36 28.32 -23.79
C ARG A 398 -66.87 28.00 -25.20
N LYS A 399 -68.13 28.35 -25.46
CA LYS A 399 -68.76 28.18 -26.79
C LYS A 399 -68.16 29.11 -27.83
N ALA A 400 -67.75 30.30 -27.44
CA ALA A 400 -67.17 31.34 -28.32
C ALA A 400 -65.66 31.20 -28.47
N ASN A 401 -65.01 30.14 -27.91
CA ASN A 401 -63.56 29.93 -27.91
C ASN A 401 -62.75 31.12 -27.33
N MET A 402 -63.25 31.74 -26.27
CA MET A 402 -62.61 32.88 -25.56
C MET A 402 -61.80 32.42 -24.33
N LEU A 403 -61.72 31.14 -24.04
CA LEU A 403 -60.98 30.55 -22.89
C LEU A 403 -59.73 29.91 -23.34
#